data_3b4aafe30392ffd9ec99623e3ba3a23b
#
_entry.id   3b4aafe30392ffd9ec99623e3ba3a23b
#
_cell.length_a   1.000
_cell.length_b   1.000
_cell.length_c   1.000
_cell.angle_alpha   90.00
_cell.angle_beta   90.00
_cell.angle_gamma   90.00
#
_symmetry.space_group_name_H-M   'P 1'
#
loop_
_entity.id
_entity.type
_entity.pdbx_description
1 polymer ?
#
loop_
_entity_poly.entity_id
_entity_poly.type
_entity_poly.pdbx_seq_one_letter_code
_entity_poly.pdbx_strand_id
1 'polypeptide(L)'
;MNTTINHQGVDDGVPSEMQTMIADSVERLFARQVTRELLERFDDGHRADSLWQMVVDNGLPGALVAEAAGGSGASWLDASPVLHSIGYWQAPLPLAETMLGAALLAHAGMEVPEGPITVIQAGRLGDLQLDEGGTHLQGRVVNVPWARSCRWAVVADSQRLVLVDLRQAAITLAAGSNFADEERDTLGFVNASCQSTGQLKLADLHEPVWHLGALVRACTLVGTLEAVVDKAVMYANERVQFGKPIGKQQVLQQYLAQMAGATGAARMATQVALRSASDLFLGRAGSHSTLAFDIAVAKVCAGEAATLAASVVHQVHGAIGFTHEHTLHFATRRLWSWRDEFGSDAHWAKVLGQSAIAAGSEGFWAGLTDRSL
;
A
#
# COMPACT_ATOMS: atom_id res chain seq x y z
N MET A 1 11.79 -41.03 28.25
CA MET A 1 12.17 -40.16 27.12
C MET A 1 11.07 -39.11 27.00
N ASN A 2 11.28 -37.94 27.61
CA ASN A 2 10.35 -36.81 27.51
C ASN A 2 10.67 -36.03 26.25
N THR A 3 9.82 -36.15 25.25
CA THR A 3 9.89 -35.31 24.06
C THR A 3 9.22 -33.97 24.40
N THR A 4 10.00 -32.98 24.70
CA THR A 4 9.54 -31.60 24.84
C THR A 4 9.14 -31.10 23.45
N ILE A 5 7.84 -31.03 23.18
CA ILE A 5 7.30 -30.37 21.98
C ILE A 5 7.53 -28.90 22.19
N ASN A 6 8.45 -28.34 21.39
CA ASN A 6 8.71 -26.92 21.32
C ASN A 6 7.52 -26.28 20.61
N HIS A 7 6.58 -25.71 21.35
CA HIS A 7 5.54 -24.83 20.81
C HIS A 7 6.24 -23.54 20.32
N GLN A 8 6.70 -23.55 19.07
CA GLN A 8 6.89 -22.29 18.33
C GLN A 8 5.50 -21.70 18.17
N GLY A 9 5.31 -20.49 18.72
CA GLY A 9 4.02 -19.85 18.87
C GLY A 9 3.25 -19.81 17.56
N VAL A 10 2.13 -20.48 17.55
CA VAL A 10 1.05 -20.24 16.61
C VAL A 10 0.61 -18.80 16.89
N ASP A 11 0.71 -17.93 15.91
CA ASP A 11 0.20 -16.56 15.99
C ASP A 11 -1.33 -16.67 16.06
N ASP A 12 -1.87 -16.52 17.28
CA ASP A 12 -3.29 -16.70 17.61
C ASP A 12 -4.21 -15.62 17.00
N GLY A 13 -3.72 -14.84 16.03
CA GLY A 13 -4.48 -13.74 15.42
C GLY A 13 -4.68 -12.54 16.34
N VAL A 14 -4.05 -12.53 17.50
CA VAL A 14 -4.05 -11.40 18.45
C VAL A 14 -2.95 -10.42 18.01
N PRO A 15 -3.25 -9.12 17.87
CA PRO A 15 -2.26 -8.11 17.55
C PRO A 15 -1.12 -8.11 18.58
N SER A 16 0.13 -7.95 18.11
CA SER A 16 1.27 -7.78 19.00
C SER A 16 1.14 -6.48 19.83
N GLU A 17 1.86 -6.38 20.94
CA GLU A 17 1.93 -5.13 21.71
C GLU A 17 2.45 -3.97 20.84
N MET A 18 3.46 -4.23 20.00
CA MET A 18 4.00 -3.25 19.06
C MET A 18 2.94 -2.82 18.03
N GLN A 19 2.21 -3.76 17.43
CA GLN A 19 1.14 -3.46 16.48
C GLN A 19 0.05 -2.59 17.14
N THR A 20 -0.36 -2.93 18.37
CA THR A 20 -1.36 -2.17 19.13
C THR A 20 -0.87 -0.75 19.43
N MET A 21 0.38 -0.60 19.89
CA MET A 21 0.96 0.70 20.19
C MET A 21 1.07 1.60 18.93
N ILE A 22 1.50 1.03 17.81
CA ILE A 22 1.57 1.75 16.52
C ILE A 22 0.16 2.14 16.07
N ALA A 23 -0.82 1.23 16.16
CA ALA A 23 -2.22 1.52 15.80
C ALA A 23 -2.78 2.68 16.61
N ASP A 24 -2.64 2.65 17.94
CA ASP A 24 -3.12 3.72 18.81
C ASP A 24 -2.45 5.07 18.55
N SER A 25 -1.16 5.06 18.21
CA SER A 25 -0.41 6.28 17.92
C SER A 25 -0.86 6.92 16.61
N VAL A 26 -0.89 6.13 15.51
CA VAL A 26 -1.25 6.66 14.18
C VAL A 26 -2.72 7.04 14.10
N GLU A 27 -3.62 6.29 14.73
CA GLU A 27 -5.05 6.59 14.79
C GLU A 27 -5.28 7.93 15.47
N ARG A 28 -4.70 8.14 16.66
CA ARG A 28 -4.81 9.45 17.36
C ARG A 28 -4.24 10.60 16.56
N LEU A 29 -3.13 10.38 15.84
CA LEU A 29 -2.52 11.41 15.01
C LEU A 29 -3.45 11.78 13.85
N PHE A 30 -3.88 10.79 13.05
CA PHE A 30 -4.64 11.07 11.84
C PHE A 30 -6.07 11.51 12.12
N ALA A 31 -6.74 10.95 13.13
CA ALA A 31 -8.06 11.40 13.57
C ALA A 31 -8.10 12.90 13.93
N ARG A 32 -7.00 13.43 14.44
CA ARG A 32 -6.89 14.86 14.84
C ARG A 32 -6.44 15.76 13.70
N GLN A 33 -5.59 15.27 12.81
CA GLN A 33 -4.86 16.11 11.86
C GLN A 33 -5.40 16.01 10.43
N VAL A 34 -5.94 14.84 10.02
CA VAL A 34 -6.50 14.69 8.67
C VAL A 34 -7.96 15.13 8.68
N THR A 35 -8.13 16.45 8.67
CA THR A 35 -9.44 17.09 8.66
C THR A 35 -9.95 17.27 7.23
N ARG A 36 -11.25 17.53 7.09
CA ARG A 36 -11.85 17.93 5.81
C ARG A 36 -11.12 19.12 5.19
N GLU A 37 -10.83 20.15 5.99
CA GLU A 37 -10.14 21.35 5.55
C GLU A 37 -8.73 21.05 4.98
N LEU A 38 -8.00 20.13 5.63
CA LEU A 38 -6.69 19.70 5.12
C LEU A 38 -6.84 19.02 3.75
N LEU A 39 -7.84 18.16 3.57
CA LEU A 39 -8.07 17.46 2.31
C LEU A 39 -8.53 18.41 1.20
N GLU A 40 -9.40 19.38 1.50
CA GLU A 40 -9.81 20.43 0.55
C GLU A 40 -8.61 21.29 0.13
N ARG A 41 -7.78 21.71 1.07
CA ARG A 41 -6.54 22.45 0.76
C ARG A 41 -5.58 21.64 -0.09
N PHE A 42 -5.50 20.34 0.13
CA PHE A 42 -4.69 19.46 -0.71
C PHE A 42 -5.22 19.39 -2.15
N ASP A 43 -6.54 19.25 -2.34
CA ASP A 43 -7.18 19.32 -3.67
C ASP A 43 -6.96 20.68 -4.37
N ASP A 44 -6.81 21.77 -3.59
CA ASP A 44 -6.42 23.11 -4.08
C ASP A 44 -4.90 23.25 -4.38
N GLY A 45 -4.14 22.16 -4.28
CA GLY A 45 -2.71 22.10 -4.60
C GLY A 45 -1.77 22.46 -3.44
N HIS A 46 -2.27 22.58 -2.21
CA HIS A 46 -1.44 22.84 -1.04
C HIS A 46 -0.88 21.54 -0.46
N ARG A 47 0.41 21.54 -0.12
CA ARG A 47 1.07 20.38 0.51
C ARG A 47 0.70 20.26 1.98
N ALA A 48 0.70 19.05 2.49
CA ALA A 48 0.44 18.75 3.90
C ALA A 48 1.75 18.70 4.73
N ASP A 49 2.64 19.71 4.57
CA ASP A 49 3.99 19.69 5.17
C ASP A 49 3.96 19.62 6.71
N SER A 50 2.99 20.24 7.37
CA SER A 50 2.84 20.14 8.83
C SER A 50 2.46 18.72 9.27
N LEU A 51 1.60 18.04 8.53
CA LEU A 51 1.26 16.65 8.80
C LEU A 51 2.46 15.73 8.54
N TRP A 52 3.23 16.00 7.47
CA TRP A 52 4.48 15.28 7.20
C TRP A 52 5.45 15.38 8.38
N GLN A 53 5.68 16.59 8.91
CA GLN A 53 6.57 16.75 10.06
C GLN A 53 6.09 15.97 11.28
N MET A 54 4.80 15.96 11.55
CA MET A 54 4.23 15.19 12.66
C MET A 54 4.45 13.67 12.50
N VAL A 55 4.32 13.11 11.28
CA VAL A 55 4.60 11.68 11.08
C VAL A 55 6.07 11.36 11.20
N VAL A 56 6.96 12.29 10.84
CA VAL A 56 8.42 12.16 11.05
C VAL A 56 8.75 12.20 12.54
N ASP A 57 8.20 13.15 13.30
CA ASP A 57 8.41 13.29 14.75
C ASP A 57 7.92 12.05 15.53
N ASN A 58 6.94 11.32 14.98
CA ASN A 58 6.45 10.05 15.52
C ASN A 58 7.21 8.80 14.99
N GLY A 59 8.27 8.98 14.18
CA GLY A 59 9.09 7.89 13.67
C GLY A 59 8.42 6.98 12.63
N LEU A 60 7.24 7.33 12.12
CA LEU A 60 6.45 6.47 11.23
C LEU A 60 7.14 6.12 9.91
N PRO A 61 7.92 7.01 9.26
CA PRO A 61 8.65 6.67 8.03
C PRO A 61 9.65 5.52 8.22
N GLY A 62 10.24 5.40 9.40
CA GLY A 62 11.22 4.36 9.76
C GLY A 62 10.60 3.12 10.44
N ALA A 63 9.28 2.96 10.47
CA ALA A 63 8.64 1.86 11.19
C ALA A 63 9.16 0.47 10.79
N LEU A 64 9.38 0.23 9.49
CA LEU A 64 9.88 -1.03 8.93
C LEU A 64 11.42 -1.15 8.94
N VAL A 65 12.13 -0.13 9.38
CA VAL A 65 13.59 -0.11 9.45
C VAL A 65 14.04 -0.74 10.78
N ALA A 66 15.05 -1.60 10.76
CA ALA A 66 15.58 -2.23 11.96
C ALA A 66 16.09 -1.19 12.97
N GLU A 67 15.97 -1.47 14.26
CA GLU A 67 16.45 -0.58 15.34
C GLU A 67 17.93 -0.22 15.20
N ALA A 68 18.77 -1.18 14.80
CA ALA A 68 20.19 -0.96 14.57
C ALA A 68 20.48 0.06 13.45
N ALA A 69 19.52 0.30 12.56
CA ALA A 69 19.57 1.29 11.48
C ALA A 69 18.74 2.55 11.80
N GLY A 70 18.31 2.72 13.05
CA GLY A 70 17.58 3.91 13.50
C GLY A 70 16.07 3.88 13.33
N GLY A 71 15.48 2.74 13.01
CA GLY A 71 14.02 2.56 12.89
C GLY A 71 13.38 1.96 14.13
N SER A 72 12.13 1.53 13.99
CA SER A 72 11.35 0.90 15.08
C SER A 72 11.46 -0.63 15.10
N GLY A 73 12.03 -1.25 14.07
CA GLY A 73 12.17 -2.71 13.98
C GLY A 73 10.84 -3.46 13.80
N ALA A 74 9.75 -2.76 13.45
CA ALA A 74 8.46 -3.38 13.28
C ALA A 74 8.46 -4.33 12.06
N SER A 75 7.78 -5.47 12.19
CA SER A 75 7.49 -6.33 11.05
C SER A 75 6.47 -5.67 10.10
N TRP A 76 6.29 -6.20 8.90
CA TRP A 76 5.25 -5.72 7.98
C TRP A 76 3.85 -5.80 8.59
N LEU A 77 3.60 -6.84 9.38
CA LEU A 77 2.33 -7.01 10.08
C LEU A 77 2.17 -5.97 11.21
N ASP A 78 3.23 -5.72 12.00
CA ASP A 78 3.19 -4.73 13.09
C ASP A 78 3.06 -3.29 12.57
N ALA A 79 3.68 -2.96 11.43
CA ALA A 79 3.59 -1.65 10.80
C ALA A 79 2.32 -1.44 9.97
N SER A 80 1.55 -2.50 9.70
CA SER A 80 0.36 -2.43 8.84
C SER A 80 -0.69 -1.40 9.29
N PRO A 81 -0.88 -1.10 10.59
CA PRO A 81 -1.81 -0.05 11.01
C PRO A 81 -1.47 1.33 10.43
N VAL A 82 -0.19 1.63 10.16
CA VAL A 82 0.19 2.90 9.51
C VAL A 82 -0.35 2.95 8.09
N LEU A 83 -0.10 1.89 7.29
CA LEU A 83 -0.58 1.79 5.91
C LEU A 83 -2.11 1.80 5.84
N HIS A 84 -2.77 1.08 6.75
CA HIS A 84 -4.22 1.06 6.88
C HIS A 84 -4.77 2.47 7.19
N SER A 85 -4.19 3.17 8.17
CA SER A 85 -4.65 4.50 8.58
C SER A 85 -4.44 5.56 7.49
N ILE A 86 -3.38 5.47 6.66
CA ILE A 86 -3.22 6.31 5.46
C ILE A 86 -4.48 6.19 4.58
N GLY A 87 -4.98 4.98 4.39
CA GLY A 87 -6.18 4.72 3.61
C GLY A 87 -7.45 5.17 4.31
N TYR A 88 -7.64 4.80 5.57
CA TYR A 88 -8.85 5.09 6.33
C TYR A 88 -9.12 6.60 6.45
N TRP A 89 -8.06 7.37 6.73
CA TRP A 89 -8.12 8.83 6.87
C TRP A 89 -7.86 9.58 5.56
N GLN A 90 -7.50 8.90 4.49
CA GLN A 90 -7.12 9.47 3.18
C GLN A 90 -5.95 10.47 3.30
N ALA A 91 -4.96 10.16 4.15
CA ALA A 91 -3.83 11.06 4.42
C ALA A 91 -3.00 11.33 3.15
N PRO A 92 -2.90 12.60 2.68
CA PRO A 92 -2.27 12.94 1.41
C PRO A 92 -0.74 13.14 1.59
N LEU A 93 -0.03 12.05 1.86
CA LEU A 93 1.40 12.04 2.18
C LEU A 93 2.16 10.95 1.42
N PRO A 94 3.46 11.16 1.12
CA PRO A 94 4.35 10.14 0.57
C PRO A 94 4.79 9.09 1.62
N LEU A 95 4.01 8.87 2.68
CA LEU A 95 4.41 8.05 3.82
C LEU A 95 4.51 6.57 3.44
N ALA A 96 3.57 6.06 2.67
CA ALA A 96 3.55 4.65 2.24
C ALA A 96 4.77 4.30 1.37
N GLU A 97 5.10 5.15 0.41
CA GLU A 97 6.27 5.00 -0.45
C GLU A 97 7.57 5.17 0.33
N THR A 98 7.60 6.11 1.28
CA THR A 98 8.79 6.31 2.14
C THR A 98 9.04 5.10 3.03
N MET A 99 8.02 4.53 3.66
CA MET A 99 8.14 3.30 4.45
C MET A 99 8.67 2.14 3.59
N LEU A 100 8.13 1.97 2.38
CA LEU A 100 8.59 0.93 1.45
C LEU A 100 10.05 1.16 1.03
N GLY A 101 10.39 2.38 0.60
CA GLY A 101 11.76 2.72 0.19
C GLY A 101 12.78 2.55 1.31
N ALA A 102 12.44 2.99 2.52
CA ALA A 102 13.28 2.84 3.71
C ALA A 102 13.50 1.36 4.08
N ALA A 103 12.43 0.54 4.03
CA ALA A 103 12.52 -0.90 4.29
C ALA A 103 13.43 -1.61 3.29
N LEU A 104 13.32 -1.29 1.99
CA LEU A 104 14.16 -1.87 0.94
C LEU A 104 15.62 -1.46 1.09
N LEU A 105 15.91 -0.18 1.37
CA LEU A 105 17.28 0.30 1.62
C LEU A 105 17.91 -0.41 2.82
N ALA A 106 17.20 -0.45 3.93
CA ALA A 106 17.68 -1.12 5.14
C ALA A 106 17.93 -2.62 4.91
N HIS A 107 17.02 -3.31 4.19
CA HIS A 107 17.18 -4.73 3.86
C HIS A 107 18.40 -4.98 2.95
N ALA A 108 18.71 -4.05 2.05
CA ALA A 108 19.91 -4.09 1.22
C ALA A 108 21.21 -3.65 1.96
N GLY A 109 21.13 -3.32 3.25
CA GLY A 109 22.26 -2.82 4.04
C GLY A 109 22.72 -1.42 3.63
N MET A 110 21.86 -0.64 2.99
CA MET A 110 22.11 0.73 2.55
C MET A 110 21.64 1.74 3.60
N GLU A 111 22.28 2.91 3.64
CA GLU A 111 21.86 4.02 4.48
C GLU A 111 20.50 4.55 4.02
N VAL A 112 19.59 4.75 4.99
CA VAL A 112 18.28 5.36 4.75
C VAL A 112 18.41 6.88 4.88
N PRO A 113 18.17 7.65 3.81
CA PRO A 113 18.32 9.09 3.86
C PRO A 113 17.16 9.74 4.61
N GLU A 114 17.40 10.93 5.16
CA GLU A 114 16.34 11.76 5.73
C GLU A 114 15.42 12.32 4.65
N GLY A 115 14.13 12.45 4.98
CA GLY A 115 13.10 13.04 4.14
C GLY A 115 12.26 12.02 3.37
N PRO A 116 11.31 12.50 2.55
CA PRO A 116 10.41 11.64 1.82
C PRO A 116 11.11 10.94 0.66
N ILE A 117 10.74 9.66 0.44
CA ILE A 117 11.29 8.77 -0.56
C ILE A 117 10.18 8.30 -1.49
N THR A 118 10.40 8.36 -2.80
CA THR A 118 9.56 7.65 -3.77
C THR A 118 10.21 6.34 -4.22
N VAL A 119 9.41 5.46 -4.84
CA VAL A 119 9.86 4.13 -5.28
C VAL A 119 9.56 3.91 -6.76
N ILE A 120 10.48 3.27 -7.47
CA ILE A 120 10.39 3.01 -8.91
C ILE A 120 10.86 1.59 -9.20
N GLN A 121 10.06 0.82 -9.96
CA GLN A 121 10.50 -0.45 -10.55
C GLN A 121 11.03 -0.17 -11.96
N ALA A 122 12.31 -0.40 -12.18
CA ALA A 122 12.93 -0.29 -13.50
C ALA A 122 12.27 -1.26 -14.50
N GLY A 123 12.09 -0.81 -15.75
CA GLY A 123 11.40 -1.58 -16.78
C GLY A 123 9.87 -1.64 -16.65
N ARG A 124 9.29 -1.01 -15.61
CA ARG A 124 7.84 -0.82 -15.47
C ARG A 124 7.46 0.64 -15.72
N LEU A 125 6.29 0.83 -16.30
CA LEU A 125 5.74 2.17 -16.61
C LEU A 125 6.68 3.06 -17.43
N GLY A 126 7.50 2.45 -18.30
CA GLY A 126 8.46 3.14 -19.15
C GLY A 126 9.65 2.26 -19.52
N ASP A 127 10.70 2.91 -19.99
CA ASP A 127 11.93 2.28 -20.47
C ASP A 127 13.16 2.57 -19.58
N LEU A 128 12.92 2.98 -18.32
CA LEU A 128 13.99 3.26 -17.37
C LEU A 128 14.85 2.02 -17.14
N GLN A 129 16.15 2.17 -17.32
CA GLN A 129 17.15 1.12 -17.15
C GLN A 129 18.31 1.60 -16.29
N LEU A 130 18.87 0.65 -15.56
CA LEU A 130 20.11 0.80 -14.81
C LEU A 130 21.26 0.25 -15.66
N ASP A 131 22.38 0.96 -15.71
CA ASP A 131 23.59 0.50 -16.40
C ASP A 131 24.13 -0.81 -15.78
N GLU A 132 25.06 -1.50 -16.48
CA GLU A 132 25.65 -2.75 -15.99
C GLU A 132 26.34 -2.60 -14.63
N GLY A 133 26.93 -1.44 -14.38
CA GLY A 133 27.64 -1.12 -13.13
C GLY A 133 26.71 -0.76 -11.97
N GLY A 134 25.42 -0.50 -12.23
CA GLY A 134 24.50 -0.02 -11.22
C GLY A 134 24.80 1.40 -10.74
N THR A 135 25.42 2.21 -11.59
CA THR A 135 25.92 3.54 -11.24
C THR A 135 25.15 4.68 -11.90
N HIS A 136 24.49 4.40 -13.02
CA HIS A 136 23.74 5.41 -13.77
C HIS A 136 22.37 4.88 -14.24
N LEU A 137 21.43 5.81 -14.34
CA LEU A 137 20.08 5.59 -14.87
C LEU A 137 19.90 6.30 -16.20
N GLN A 138 19.23 5.61 -17.13
CA GLN A 138 18.88 6.13 -18.45
C GLN A 138 17.45 5.75 -18.79
N GLY A 139 16.68 6.66 -19.42
CA GLY A 139 15.34 6.38 -19.90
C GLY A 139 14.26 7.22 -19.20
N ARG A 140 13.03 6.77 -19.31
CA ARG A 140 11.84 7.50 -18.82
C ARG A 140 10.93 6.58 -18.03
N VAL A 141 10.27 7.11 -17.02
CA VAL A 141 9.24 6.43 -16.24
C VAL A 141 8.07 7.40 -16.01
N VAL A 142 6.83 6.88 -16.10
CA VAL A 142 5.62 7.67 -15.88
C VAL A 142 4.91 7.24 -14.59
N ASN A 143 4.01 8.06 -14.10
CA ASN A 143 3.19 7.80 -12.91
C ASN A 143 4.00 7.48 -11.65
N VAL A 144 5.14 8.15 -11.46
CA VAL A 144 5.96 8.01 -10.25
C VAL A 144 5.25 8.70 -9.09
N PRO A 145 4.94 7.97 -7.99
CA PRO A 145 4.24 8.55 -6.86
C PRO A 145 5.09 9.61 -6.17
N TRP A 146 4.52 10.78 -5.92
CA TRP A 146 5.09 11.84 -5.09
C TRP A 146 6.50 12.34 -5.50
N ALA A 147 6.92 12.17 -6.77
CA ALA A 147 8.30 12.46 -7.16
C ALA A 147 8.69 13.93 -6.93
N ARG A 148 7.79 14.90 -7.21
CA ARG A 148 8.06 16.33 -6.99
C ARG A 148 8.12 16.72 -5.50
N SER A 149 7.50 15.91 -4.62
CA SER A 149 7.52 16.08 -3.17
C SER A 149 8.65 15.34 -2.49
N CYS A 150 9.29 14.39 -3.18
CA CYS A 150 10.41 13.61 -2.68
C CYS A 150 11.75 14.18 -3.16
N ARG A 151 12.74 14.14 -2.29
CA ARG A 151 14.12 14.36 -2.70
C ARG A 151 14.74 13.09 -3.26
N TRP A 152 14.38 11.94 -2.71
CA TRP A 152 15.01 10.68 -2.97
C TRP A 152 14.10 9.73 -3.73
N ALA A 153 14.66 9.00 -4.67
CA ALA A 153 14.03 7.87 -5.31
C ALA A 153 14.81 6.59 -5.04
N VAL A 154 14.12 5.55 -4.65
CA VAL A 154 14.62 4.18 -4.60
C VAL A 154 14.21 3.49 -5.88
N VAL A 155 15.18 3.10 -6.70
CA VAL A 155 14.94 2.40 -7.97
C VAL A 155 15.45 0.98 -7.85
N ALA A 156 14.61 -0.01 -8.18
CA ALA A 156 15.00 -1.41 -8.18
C ALA A 156 14.89 -2.02 -9.57
N ASP A 157 15.83 -2.89 -9.92
CA ASP A 157 15.66 -3.93 -10.93
C ASP A 157 15.40 -5.29 -10.25
N SER A 158 15.71 -6.41 -10.91
CA SER A 158 15.48 -7.75 -10.37
C SER A 158 16.46 -8.16 -9.26
N GLN A 159 17.60 -7.47 -9.11
CA GLN A 159 18.67 -7.87 -8.21
C GLN A 159 19.33 -6.69 -7.47
N ARG A 160 19.17 -5.50 -7.99
CA ARG A 160 19.85 -4.31 -7.49
C ARG A 160 18.87 -3.27 -7.02
N LEU A 161 19.31 -2.53 -6.02
CA LEU A 161 18.62 -1.37 -5.49
C LEU A 161 19.56 -0.18 -5.56
N VAL A 162 19.08 0.95 -6.05
CA VAL A 162 19.86 2.19 -6.09
C VAL A 162 19.10 3.34 -5.46
N LEU A 163 19.83 4.22 -4.79
CA LEU A 163 19.33 5.48 -4.26
C LEU A 163 19.73 6.61 -5.18
N VAL A 164 18.77 7.48 -5.51
CA VAL A 164 18.96 8.58 -6.47
C VAL A 164 18.47 9.89 -5.86
N ASP A 165 19.29 10.94 -5.92
CA ASP A 165 18.83 12.31 -5.61
C ASP A 165 18.11 12.88 -6.85
N LEU A 166 16.81 13.15 -6.73
CA LEU A 166 15.97 13.67 -7.82
C LEU A 166 16.27 15.13 -8.19
N ARG A 167 17.13 15.83 -7.43
CA ARG A 167 17.53 17.22 -7.71
C ARG A 167 18.66 17.37 -8.70
N GLN A 168 19.17 16.27 -9.24
CA GLN A 168 20.23 16.28 -10.26
C GLN A 168 19.73 16.95 -11.55
N ALA A 169 20.62 17.71 -12.20
CA ALA A 169 20.35 18.32 -13.51
C ALA A 169 20.11 17.29 -14.65
N ALA A 170 20.59 16.07 -14.47
CA ALA A 170 20.39 14.95 -15.38
C ALA A 170 18.96 14.34 -15.32
N ILE A 171 18.11 14.84 -14.42
CA ILE A 171 16.76 14.36 -14.23
C ILE A 171 15.76 15.48 -14.58
N THR A 172 14.83 15.16 -15.46
CA THR A 172 13.70 16.05 -15.79
C THR A 172 12.43 15.54 -15.13
N LEU A 173 11.59 16.48 -14.69
CA LEU A 173 10.30 16.18 -14.06
C LEU A 173 9.19 16.90 -14.80
N ALA A 174 8.18 16.14 -15.22
CA ALA A 174 6.92 16.67 -15.71
C ALA A 174 5.80 16.30 -14.73
N ALA A 175 5.13 17.31 -14.20
CA ALA A 175 4.07 17.13 -13.22
C ALA A 175 2.88 16.37 -13.80
N GLY A 176 2.32 15.47 -13.03
CA GLY A 176 1.11 14.73 -13.30
C GLY A 176 0.36 14.43 -12.01
N SER A 177 -0.87 13.96 -12.11
CA SER A 177 -1.66 13.54 -10.95
C SER A 177 -2.53 12.34 -11.29
N ASN A 178 -2.95 11.59 -10.27
CA ASN A 178 -3.95 10.56 -10.38
C ASN A 178 -5.36 11.16 -10.21
N PHE A 179 -6.36 10.30 -10.18
CA PHE A 179 -7.77 10.72 -10.06
C PHE A 179 -8.12 11.36 -8.71
N ALA A 180 -7.25 11.18 -7.71
CA ALA A 180 -7.38 11.78 -6.38
C ALA A 180 -6.51 13.04 -6.19
N ASP A 181 -6.03 13.64 -7.30
CA ASP A 181 -5.10 14.77 -7.36
C ASP A 181 -3.75 14.55 -6.66
N GLU A 182 -3.44 13.29 -6.29
CA GLU A 182 -2.15 12.94 -5.76
C GLU A 182 -1.09 12.96 -6.87
N GLU A 183 0.10 13.40 -6.52
CA GLU A 183 1.23 13.53 -7.45
C GLU A 183 1.61 12.18 -8.08
N ARG A 184 1.60 12.13 -9.43
CA ARG A 184 2.03 11.00 -10.26
C ARG A 184 2.81 11.54 -11.43
N ASP A 185 4.08 11.82 -11.18
CA ASP A 185 4.93 12.56 -12.09
C ASP A 185 5.58 11.66 -13.14
N THR A 186 6.03 12.28 -14.22
CA THR A 186 6.89 11.64 -15.21
C THR A 186 8.32 12.10 -14.97
N LEU A 187 9.25 11.15 -14.86
CA LEU A 187 10.69 11.42 -14.75
C LEU A 187 11.42 10.94 -16.00
N GLY A 188 12.34 11.78 -16.48
CA GLY A 188 13.30 11.43 -17.52
C GLY A 188 14.72 11.49 -16.96
N PHE A 189 15.52 10.47 -17.22
CA PHE A 189 16.88 10.30 -16.74
C PHE A 189 17.85 10.29 -17.94
N VAL A 190 18.84 11.16 -17.91
CA VAL A 190 19.87 11.23 -18.94
C VAL A 190 21.24 11.00 -18.28
N ASN A 191 21.65 9.74 -18.21
CA ASN A 191 22.86 9.34 -17.52
C ASN A 191 22.93 9.88 -16.06
N ALA A 192 21.81 9.77 -15.34
CA ALA A 192 21.69 10.27 -13.98
C ALA A 192 22.46 9.37 -13.01
N SER A 193 23.32 9.94 -12.17
CA SER A 193 24.18 9.20 -11.25
C SER A 193 23.39 8.64 -10.05
N CYS A 194 23.69 7.40 -9.66
CA CYS A 194 23.20 6.81 -8.43
C CYS A 194 24.06 7.25 -7.23
N GLN A 195 23.43 7.63 -6.14
CA GLN A 195 24.10 8.03 -4.89
C GLN A 195 24.76 6.81 -4.20
N SER A 196 24.05 5.71 -4.20
CA SER A 196 24.53 4.43 -3.67
C SER A 196 23.82 3.27 -4.37
N THR A 197 24.45 2.09 -4.34
CA THR A 197 23.95 0.86 -4.98
C THR A 197 24.09 -0.29 -3.99
N GLY A 198 23.06 -1.12 -3.88
CA GLY A 198 23.04 -2.32 -3.06
C GLY A 198 22.48 -3.53 -3.80
N GLN A 199 22.77 -4.71 -3.28
CA GLN A 199 22.20 -5.97 -3.74
C GLN A 199 20.89 -6.21 -3.00
N LEU A 200 19.81 -6.46 -3.72
CA LEU A 200 18.52 -6.80 -3.14
C LEU A 200 18.27 -8.30 -3.26
N LYS A 201 18.37 -9.00 -2.15
CA LYS A 201 18.18 -10.46 -2.08
C LYS A 201 16.81 -10.78 -1.48
N LEU A 202 15.77 -10.60 -2.27
CA LEU A 202 14.42 -11.04 -1.92
C LEU A 202 14.09 -12.26 -2.79
N ALA A 203 14.16 -13.45 -2.19
CA ALA A 203 13.84 -14.67 -2.89
C ALA A 203 12.42 -14.57 -3.49
N ASP A 204 12.27 -15.01 -4.74
CA ASP A 204 11.01 -15.09 -5.48
C ASP A 204 10.34 -13.74 -5.84
N LEU A 205 10.96 -12.60 -5.53
CA LEU A 205 10.47 -11.29 -5.98
C LEU A 205 11.38 -10.70 -7.07
N HIS A 206 11.13 -11.04 -8.32
CA HIS A 206 11.89 -10.49 -9.46
C HIS A 206 11.66 -8.99 -9.68
N GLU A 207 10.54 -8.46 -9.21
CA GLU A 207 10.17 -7.05 -9.31
C GLU A 207 9.74 -6.55 -7.90
N PRO A 208 10.71 -6.35 -7.01
CA PRO A 208 10.42 -6.14 -5.58
C PRO A 208 9.59 -4.89 -5.31
N VAL A 209 9.89 -3.77 -5.98
CA VAL A 209 9.10 -2.54 -5.81
C VAL A 209 7.69 -2.71 -6.37
N TRP A 210 7.52 -3.44 -7.48
CA TRP A 210 6.20 -3.67 -8.06
C TRP A 210 5.31 -4.52 -7.14
N HIS A 211 5.83 -5.62 -6.62
CA HIS A 211 5.10 -6.50 -5.71
C HIS A 211 4.81 -5.83 -4.36
N LEU A 212 5.85 -5.29 -3.71
CA LEU A 212 5.67 -4.66 -2.40
C LEU A 212 4.85 -3.37 -2.48
N GLY A 213 4.95 -2.63 -3.58
CA GLY A 213 4.07 -1.51 -3.88
C GLY A 213 2.61 -1.94 -4.01
N ALA A 214 2.35 -3.11 -4.64
CA ALA A 214 1.00 -3.68 -4.69
C ALA A 214 0.49 -4.08 -3.29
N LEU A 215 1.34 -4.64 -2.42
CA LEU A 215 1.00 -4.93 -1.02
C LEU A 215 0.64 -3.65 -0.25
N VAL A 216 1.47 -2.62 -0.37
CA VAL A 216 1.23 -1.31 0.25
C VAL A 216 -0.12 -0.74 -0.22
N ARG A 217 -0.41 -0.82 -1.54
CA ARG A 217 -1.72 -0.36 -2.06
C ARG A 217 -2.88 -1.23 -1.60
N ALA A 218 -2.71 -2.54 -1.46
CA ALA A 218 -3.75 -3.40 -0.88
C ALA A 218 -4.08 -2.97 0.56
N CYS A 219 -3.07 -2.67 1.40
CA CYS A 219 -3.27 -2.17 2.76
C CYS A 219 -4.01 -0.83 2.79
N THR A 220 -3.58 0.14 1.98
CA THR A 220 -4.23 1.46 1.92
C THR A 220 -5.65 1.37 1.37
N LEU A 221 -5.91 0.49 0.39
CA LEU A 221 -7.25 0.22 -0.12
C LEU A 221 -8.16 -0.36 0.96
N VAL A 222 -7.68 -1.33 1.76
CA VAL A 222 -8.46 -1.91 2.87
C VAL A 222 -8.88 -0.84 3.86
N GLY A 223 -7.97 0.05 4.27
CA GLY A 223 -8.31 1.18 5.13
C GLY A 223 -9.40 2.09 4.53
N THR A 224 -9.27 2.43 3.24
CA THR A 224 -10.27 3.26 2.56
C THR A 224 -11.62 2.53 2.40
N LEU A 225 -11.59 1.22 2.14
CA LEU A 225 -12.79 0.38 2.08
C LEU A 225 -13.55 0.39 3.41
N GLU A 226 -12.85 0.23 4.53
CA GLU A 226 -13.46 0.30 5.86
C GLU A 226 -14.07 1.68 6.12
N ALA A 227 -13.36 2.76 5.77
CA ALA A 227 -13.87 4.13 5.91
C ALA A 227 -15.16 4.38 5.11
N VAL A 228 -15.29 3.83 3.89
CA VAL A 228 -16.51 3.99 3.10
C VAL A 228 -17.64 3.08 3.56
N VAL A 229 -17.34 1.91 4.13
CA VAL A 229 -18.33 1.06 4.80
C VAL A 229 -18.93 1.81 6.00
N ASP A 230 -18.09 2.37 6.87
CA ASP A 230 -18.52 3.14 8.04
C ASP A 230 -19.39 4.33 7.65
N LYS A 231 -18.96 5.11 6.66
CA LYS A 231 -19.73 6.24 6.13
C LYS A 231 -21.08 5.81 5.57
N ALA A 232 -21.13 4.69 4.83
CA ALA A 232 -22.37 4.18 4.26
C ALA A 232 -23.35 3.70 5.35
N VAL A 233 -22.85 2.98 6.37
CA VAL A 233 -23.66 2.51 7.50
C VAL A 233 -24.19 3.67 8.34
N MET A 234 -23.30 4.66 8.64
CA MET A 234 -23.71 5.86 9.37
C MET A 234 -24.80 6.61 8.61
N TYR A 235 -24.59 6.91 7.34
CA TYR A 235 -25.58 7.60 6.52
C TYR A 235 -26.92 6.85 6.40
N ALA A 236 -26.88 5.52 6.23
CA ALA A 236 -28.07 4.69 6.15
C ALA A 236 -28.90 4.71 7.44
N ASN A 237 -28.27 4.87 8.61
CA ASN A 237 -28.94 4.98 9.90
C ASN A 237 -29.50 6.38 10.17
N GLU A 238 -28.85 7.42 9.69
CA GLU A 238 -29.23 8.82 9.95
C GLU A 238 -30.25 9.36 8.94
N ARG A 239 -30.14 8.95 7.67
CA ARG A 239 -31.01 9.45 6.60
C ARG A 239 -32.42 8.88 6.71
N VAL A 240 -33.40 9.71 6.97
CA VAL A 240 -34.82 9.33 7.04
C VAL A 240 -35.51 9.64 5.71
N GLN A 241 -36.16 8.62 5.13
CA GLN A 241 -37.11 8.74 4.01
C GLN A 241 -38.31 7.84 4.24
N PHE A 242 -39.50 8.26 3.80
CA PHE A 242 -40.75 7.53 4.00
C PHE A 242 -41.01 7.18 5.48
N GLY A 243 -40.65 8.09 6.40
CA GLY A 243 -40.91 7.98 7.83
C GLY A 243 -39.98 7.05 8.62
N LYS A 244 -38.89 6.51 8.01
CA LYS A 244 -37.92 5.63 8.68
C LYS A 244 -36.51 5.79 8.10
N PRO A 245 -35.47 5.43 8.86
CA PRO A 245 -34.11 5.36 8.32
C PRO A 245 -34.02 4.51 7.06
N ILE A 246 -33.26 4.95 6.06
CA ILE A 246 -33.14 4.20 4.79
C ILE A 246 -32.48 2.84 5.00
N GLY A 247 -31.66 2.66 6.03
CA GLY A 247 -31.07 1.37 6.43
C GLY A 247 -32.10 0.31 6.84
N LYS A 248 -33.39 0.66 7.00
CA LYS A 248 -34.49 -0.30 7.18
C LYS A 248 -34.97 -0.91 5.85
N GLN A 249 -34.50 -0.46 4.73
CA GLN A 249 -34.84 -1.00 3.42
C GLN A 249 -33.98 -2.24 3.12
N GLN A 250 -34.62 -3.36 2.81
CA GLN A 250 -33.95 -4.65 2.57
C GLN A 250 -32.88 -4.58 1.47
N VAL A 251 -33.14 -3.85 0.41
CA VAL A 251 -32.21 -3.68 -0.71
C VAL A 251 -30.91 -3.00 -0.26
N LEU A 252 -30.99 -1.96 0.60
CA LEU A 252 -29.81 -1.29 1.13
C LEU A 252 -29.05 -2.16 2.12
N GLN A 253 -29.74 -2.92 2.95
CA GLN A 253 -29.11 -3.92 3.83
C GLN A 253 -28.31 -4.95 3.03
N GLN A 254 -28.84 -5.39 1.89
CA GLN A 254 -28.18 -6.34 0.98
C GLN A 254 -26.92 -5.73 0.36
N TYR A 255 -26.98 -4.49 -0.13
CA TYR A 255 -25.80 -3.78 -0.66
C TYR A 255 -24.72 -3.57 0.39
N LEU A 256 -25.09 -3.14 1.59
CA LEU A 256 -24.13 -2.97 2.69
C LEU A 256 -23.48 -4.30 3.09
N ALA A 257 -24.24 -5.40 3.13
CA ALA A 257 -23.72 -6.73 3.43
C ALA A 257 -22.71 -7.22 2.36
N GLN A 258 -23.00 -6.99 1.08
CA GLN A 258 -22.07 -7.33 -0.01
C GLN A 258 -20.78 -6.52 0.09
N MET A 259 -20.88 -5.21 0.32
CA MET A 259 -19.74 -4.33 0.49
C MET A 259 -18.88 -4.73 1.70
N ALA A 260 -19.51 -4.98 2.86
CA ALA A 260 -18.80 -5.41 4.06
C ALA A 260 -18.12 -6.78 3.87
N GLY A 261 -18.80 -7.73 3.20
CA GLY A 261 -18.24 -9.04 2.90
C GLY A 261 -17.01 -8.96 2.00
N ALA A 262 -17.07 -8.15 0.92
CA ALA A 262 -15.92 -7.93 0.03
C ALA A 262 -14.76 -7.23 0.75
N THR A 263 -15.04 -6.23 1.59
CA THR A 263 -14.05 -5.56 2.42
C THR A 263 -13.37 -6.53 3.39
N GLY A 264 -14.15 -7.39 4.05
CA GLY A 264 -13.63 -8.43 4.95
C GLY A 264 -12.70 -9.42 4.22
N ALA A 265 -13.09 -9.87 3.02
CA ALA A 265 -12.25 -10.75 2.20
C ALA A 265 -10.94 -10.08 1.79
N ALA A 266 -10.97 -8.81 1.35
CA ALA A 266 -9.79 -8.03 1.00
C ALA A 266 -8.85 -7.85 2.21
N ARG A 267 -9.42 -7.56 3.39
CA ARG A 267 -8.66 -7.44 4.65
C ARG A 267 -7.92 -8.74 4.98
N MET A 268 -8.62 -9.88 4.96
CA MET A 268 -8.01 -11.18 5.27
C MET A 268 -6.91 -11.54 4.28
N ALA A 269 -7.14 -11.36 2.97
CA ALA A 269 -6.12 -11.61 1.96
C ALA A 269 -4.88 -10.72 2.17
N THR A 270 -5.08 -9.45 2.50
CA THR A 270 -3.99 -8.50 2.78
C THR A 270 -3.21 -8.88 4.04
N GLN A 271 -3.89 -9.35 5.10
CA GLN A 271 -3.20 -9.82 6.31
C GLN A 271 -2.33 -11.04 6.04
N VAL A 272 -2.78 -11.99 5.19
CA VAL A 272 -1.96 -13.14 4.77
C VAL A 272 -0.70 -12.65 4.04
N ALA A 273 -0.82 -11.74 3.09
CA ALA A 273 0.32 -11.19 2.35
C ALA A 273 1.30 -10.42 3.26
N LEU A 274 0.80 -9.67 4.26
CA LEU A 274 1.62 -8.99 5.26
C LEU A 274 2.40 -9.97 6.15
N ARG A 275 1.79 -11.09 6.53
CA ARG A 275 2.46 -12.15 7.28
C ARG A 275 3.59 -12.75 6.45
N SER A 276 3.32 -13.13 5.20
CA SER A 276 4.33 -13.66 4.27
C SER A 276 5.47 -12.66 4.03
N ALA A 277 5.17 -11.34 3.95
CA ALA A 277 6.18 -10.30 3.87
C ALA A 277 7.01 -10.20 5.16
N SER A 278 6.37 -10.27 6.33
CA SER A 278 7.08 -10.30 7.62
C SER A 278 8.05 -11.47 7.70
N ASP A 279 7.63 -12.66 7.31
CA ASP A 279 8.46 -13.86 7.36
C ASP A 279 9.65 -13.77 6.40
N LEU A 280 9.45 -13.22 5.20
CA LEU A 280 10.53 -13.02 4.24
C LEU A 280 11.58 -12.03 4.77
N PHE A 281 11.15 -10.87 5.27
CA PHE A 281 12.07 -9.82 5.74
C PHE A 281 12.78 -10.19 7.05
N LEU A 282 12.17 -11.05 7.88
CA LEU A 282 12.77 -11.59 9.10
C LEU A 282 13.62 -12.85 8.86
N GLY A 283 13.76 -13.31 7.60
CA GLY A 283 14.51 -14.50 7.27
C GLY A 283 13.87 -15.80 7.79
N ARG A 284 12.55 -15.81 8.02
CA ARG A 284 11.77 -16.97 8.48
C ARG A 284 11.11 -17.73 7.33
N ALA A 285 11.08 -17.14 6.13
CA ALA A 285 10.50 -17.79 4.96
C ALA A 285 11.25 -19.10 4.66
N GLY A 286 10.50 -20.16 4.40
CA GLY A 286 11.03 -21.45 3.95
C GLY A 286 11.61 -21.38 2.53
N SER A 287 12.02 -22.52 1.97
CA SER A 287 12.62 -22.62 0.64
C SER A 287 11.68 -22.21 -0.51
N HIS A 288 10.40 -22.08 -0.25
CA HIS A 288 9.37 -21.64 -1.20
C HIS A 288 8.56 -20.52 -0.54
N SER A 289 8.86 -19.26 -0.92
CA SER A 289 8.08 -18.12 -0.48
C SER A 289 6.75 -18.07 -1.27
N THR A 290 5.64 -17.86 -0.56
CA THR A 290 4.33 -17.65 -1.18
C THR A 290 4.01 -16.16 -1.38
N LEU A 291 4.91 -15.25 -1.01
CA LEU A 291 4.66 -13.82 -0.94
C LEU A 291 4.13 -13.22 -2.25
N ALA A 292 4.75 -13.57 -3.39
CA ALA A 292 4.29 -13.04 -4.69
C ALA A 292 2.84 -13.44 -5.00
N PHE A 293 2.47 -14.69 -4.68
CA PHE A 293 1.10 -15.17 -4.83
C PHE A 293 0.14 -14.47 -3.86
N ASP A 294 0.51 -14.34 -2.60
CA ASP A 294 -0.32 -13.72 -1.56
C ASP A 294 -0.58 -12.25 -1.86
N ILE A 295 0.44 -11.52 -2.35
CA ILE A 295 0.30 -10.14 -2.83
C ILE A 295 -0.68 -10.06 -4.00
N ALA A 296 -0.58 -10.98 -4.97
CA ALA A 296 -1.48 -11.01 -6.11
C ALA A 296 -2.93 -11.24 -5.67
N VAL A 297 -3.18 -12.19 -4.75
CA VAL A 297 -4.51 -12.43 -4.17
C VAL A 297 -5.02 -11.19 -3.43
N ALA A 298 -4.20 -10.59 -2.57
CA ALA A 298 -4.57 -9.39 -1.83
C ALA A 298 -4.96 -8.23 -2.75
N LYS A 299 -4.18 -8.01 -3.83
CA LYS A 299 -4.42 -6.93 -4.78
C LYS A 299 -5.68 -7.16 -5.62
N VAL A 300 -5.97 -8.41 -6.02
CA VAL A 300 -7.22 -8.76 -6.70
C VAL A 300 -8.41 -8.50 -5.78
N CYS A 301 -8.41 -9.07 -4.58
CA CYS A 301 -9.51 -8.89 -3.61
C CYS A 301 -9.75 -7.41 -3.27
N ALA A 302 -8.68 -6.64 -3.02
CA ALA A 302 -8.80 -5.22 -2.70
C ALA A 302 -9.30 -4.39 -3.90
N GLY A 303 -8.87 -4.70 -5.12
CA GLY A 303 -9.29 -4.00 -6.35
C GLY A 303 -10.76 -4.26 -6.70
N GLU A 304 -11.20 -5.52 -6.62
CA GLU A 304 -12.61 -5.88 -6.83
C GLU A 304 -13.52 -5.25 -5.75
N ALA A 305 -13.09 -5.32 -4.48
CA ALA A 305 -13.81 -4.67 -3.39
C ALA A 305 -13.89 -3.15 -3.56
N ALA A 306 -12.83 -2.49 -4.06
CA ALA A 306 -12.82 -1.05 -4.34
C ALA A 306 -13.88 -0.67 -5.39
N THR A 307 -14.00 -1.46 -6.46
CA THR A 307 -15.01 -1.26 -7.50
C THR A 307 -16.42 -1.38 -6.95
N LEU A 308 -16.69 -2.45 -6.18
CA LEU A 308 -17.99 -2.69 -5.57
C LEU A 308 -18.32 -1.59 -4.55
N ALA A 309 -17.40 -1.28 -3.65
CA ALA A 309 -17.63 -0.32 -2.58
C ALA A 309 -17.87 1.09 -3.11
N ALA A 310 -17.09 1.54 -4.11
CA ALA A 310 -17.31 2.84 -4.75
C ALA A 310 -18.71 2.94 -5.38
N SER A 311 -19.19 1.89 -6.05
CA SER A 311 -20.53 1.86 -6.62
C SER A 311 -21.61 1.88 -5.54
N VAL A 312 -21.50 1.00 -4.55
CA VAL A 312 -22.51 0.86 -3.47
C VAL A 312 -22.59 2.11 -2.61
N VAL A 313 -21.46 2.69 -2.20
CA VAL A 313 -21.47 3.87 -1.33
C VAL A 313 -22.12 5.08 -2.00
N HIS A 314 -21.89 5.28 -3.30
CA HIS A 314 -22.58 6.32 -4.07
C HIS A 314 -24.08 6.03 -4.21
N GLN A 315 -24.47 4.77 -4.40
CA GLN A 315 -25.87 4.37 -4.45
C GLN A 315 -26.58 4.62 -3.11
N VAL A 316 -25.92 4.34 -1.97
CA VAL A 316 -26.47 4.58 -0.63
C VAL A 316 -26.67 6.08 -0.35
N HIS A 317 -25.69 6.91 -0.71
CA HIS A 317 -25.74 8.36 -0.48
C HIS A 317 -26.65 9.10 -1.49
N GLY A 318 -26.84 8.54 -2.69
CA GLY A 318 -27.60 9.20 -3.77
C GLY A 318 -26.93 10.49 -4.21
N ALA A 319 -27.73 11.51 -4.55
CA ALA A 319 -27.21 12.75 -5.16
C ALA A 319 -26.14 13.46 -4.28
N ILE A 320 -26.26 13.44 -2.96
CA ILE A 320 -25.31 14.12 -2.07
C ILE A 320 -23.91 13.50 -2.14
N GLY A 321 -23.81 12.19 -2.40
CA GLY A 321 -22.52 11.52 -2.55
C GLY A 321 -21.69 11.98 -3.75
N PHE A 322 -22.31 12.70 -4.70
CA PHE A 322 -21.64 13.27 -5.89
C PHE A 322 -21.33 14.77 -5.74
N THR A 323 -21.69 15.37 -4.62
CA THR A 323 -21.42 16.79 -4.37
C THR A 323 -20.09 16.99 -3.65
N HIS A 324 -19.42 18.12 -3.88
CA HIS A 324 -18.23 18.51 -3.13
C HIS A 324 -18.53 18.83 -1.64
N GLU A 325 -19.81 19.04 -1.30
CA GLU A 325 -20.22 19.25 0.09
C GLU A 325 -20.04 18.02 0.97
N HIS A 326 -20.04 16.83 0.39
CA HIS A 326 -19.85 15.56 1.09
C HIS A 326 -18.42 15.04 0.93
N THR A 327 -17.79 14.60 2.03
CA THR A 327 -16.38 14.12 2.05
C THR A 327 -16.14 12.78 1.36
N LEU A 328 -17.18 12.17 0.79
CA LEU A 328 -17.10 10.84 0.19
C LEU A 328 -16.14 10.78 -1.00
N HIS A 329 -16.08 11.84 -1.79
CA HIS A 329 -15.25 11.91 -2.98
C HIS A 329 -13.76 11.74 -2.68
N PHE A 330 -13.26 12.18 -1.51
CA PHE A 330 -11.86 11.96 -1.11
C PHE A 330 -11.50 10.47 -1.04
N ALA A 331 -12.42 9.66 -0.52
CA ALA A 331 -12.21 8.22 -0.41
C ALA A 331 -12.43 7.51 -1.76
N THR A 332 -13.52 7.79 -2.46
CA THR A 332 -13.85 7.07 -3.70
C THR A 332 -12.89 7.38 -4.85
N ARG A 333 -12.34 8.59 -4.94
CA ARG A 333 -11.28 8.94 -5.90
C ARG A 333 -10.01 8.15 -5.63
N ARG A 334 -9.64 7.92 -4.35
CA ARG A 334 -8.50 7.08 -3.95
C ARG A 334 -8.75 5.62 -4.24
N LEU A 335 -9.95 5.08 -3.98
CA LEU A 335 -10.30 3.71 -4.37
C LEU A 335 -10.05 3.49 -5.87
N TRP A 336 -10.51 4.40 -6.73
CA TRP A 336 -10.31 4.32 -8.17
C TRP A 336 -8.83 4.46 -8.58
N SER A 337 -8.07 5.37 -7.96
CA SER A 337 -6.66 5.60 -8.28
C SER A 337 -5.77 4.45 -7.83
N TRP A 338 -5.85 4.09 -6.55
CA TRP A 338 -4.95 3.11 -5.95
C TRP A 338 -5.21 1.68 -6.41
N ARG A 339 -6.45 1.39 -6.87
CA ARG A 339 -6.78 0.12 -7.50
C ARG A 339 -5.86 -0.22 -8.67
N ASP A 340 -5.52 0.76 -9.48
CA ASP A 340 -4.74 0.57 -10.70
C ASP A 340 -3.22 0.69 -10.48
N GLU A 341 -2.79 1.28 -9.37
CA GLU A 341 -1.38 1.47 -9.07
C GLU A 341 -0.67 0.16 -8.70
N PHE A 342 0.59 0.01 -9.15
CA PHE A 342 1.37 -1.23 -9.05
C PHE A 342 0.64 -2.47 -9.60
N GLY A 343 -0.09 -2.30 -10.67
CA GLY A 343 -0.92 -3.32 -11.32
C GLY A 343 -2.36 -3.33 -10.82
N SER A 344 -3.30 -3.37 -11.78
CA SER A 344 -4.73 -3.48 -11.48
C SER A 344 -5.11 -4.89 -10.99
N ASP A 345 -6.32 -5.03 -10.45
CA ASP A 345 -6.95 -6.32 -10.17
C ASP A 345 -6.90 -7.27 -11.38
N ALA A 346 -7.22 -6.77 -12.58
CA ALA A 346 -7.15 -7.55 -13.83
C ALA A 346 -5.72 -8.00 -14.16
N HIS A 347 -4.70 -7.15 -13.92
CA HIS A 347 -3.29 -7.54 -14.09
C HIS A 347 -2.92 -8.70 -13.16
N TRP A 348 -3.22 -8.58 -11.88
CA TRP A 348 -2.87 -9.60 -10.90
C TRP A 348 -3.71 -10.88 -11.04
N ALA A 349 -4.99 -10.78 -11.43
CA ALA A 349 -5.82 -11.93 -11.77
C ALA A 349 -5.25 -12.73 -12.96
N LYS A 350 -4.69 -12.03 -13.97
CA LYS A 350 -3.99 -12.69 -15.07
C LYS A 350 -2.75 -13.46 -14.59
N VAL A 351 -1.95 -12.86 -13.70
CA VAL A 351 -0.76 -13.51 -13.09
C VAL A 351 -1.18 -14.78 -12.35
N LEU A 352 -2.21 -14.70 -11.49
CA LEU A 352 -2.74 -15.86 -10.76
C LEU A 352 -3.27 -16.94 -11.70
N GLY A 353 -4.03 -16.56 -12.73
CA GLY A 353 -4.58 -17.49 -13.72
C GLY A 353 -3.48 -18.23 -14.50
N GLN A 354 -2.43 -17.51 -14.89
CA GLN A 354 -1.26 -18.15 -15.54
C GLN A 354 -0.55 -19.13 -14.63
N SER A 355 -0.35 -18.77 -13.35
CA SER A 355 0.23 -19.68 -12.34
C SER A 355 -0.63 -20.92 -12.13
N ALA A 356 -1.96 -20.76 -12.00
CA ALA A 356 -2.90 -21.86 -11.84
C ALA A 356 -2.87 -22.84 -13.03
N ILE A 357 -2.85 -22.30 -14.27
CA ILE A 357 -2.75 -23.13 -15.49
C ILE A 357 -1.42 -23.88 -15.52
N ALA A 358 -0.31 -23.23 -15.18
CA ALA A 358 1.01 -23.85 -15.18
C ALA A 358 1.13 -24.96 -14.12
N ALA A 359 0.52 -24.80 -12.95
CA ALA A 359 0.51 -25.81 -11.88
C ALA A 359 -0.39 -27.01 -12.17
N GLY A 360 -1.40 -26.85 -13.03
CA GLY A 360 -2.45 -27.87 -13.26
C GLY A 360 -3.39 -28.01 -12.05
N SER A 361 -4.47 -28.79 -12.24
CA SER A 361 -5.52 -28.92 -11.20
C SER A 361 -5.01 -29.48 -9.88
N GLU A 362 -4.15 -30.50 -9.92
CA GLU A 362 -3.61 -31.14 -8.72
C GLU A 362 -2.60 -30.25 -8.00
N GLY A 363 -1.67 -29.62 -8.74
CA GLY A 363 -0.65 -28.74 -8.16
C GLY A 363 -1.22 -27.43 -7.61
N PHE A 364 -2.25 -26.88 -8.25
CA PHE A 364 -2.88 -25.66 -7.78
C PHE A 364 -3.56 -25.81 -6.41
N TRP A 365 -4.36 -26.89 -6.24
CA TRP A 365 -5.03 -27.12 -4.96
C TRP A 365 -4.05 -27.51 -3.85
N ALA A 366 -3.04 -28.35 -4.15
CA ALA A 366 -1.98 -28.64 -3.20
C ALA A 366 -1.27 -27.37 -2.74
N GLY A 367 -0.89 -26.49 -3.66
CA GLY A 367 -0.25 -25.22 -3.33
C GLY A 367 -1.11 -24.25 -2.51
N LEU A 368 -2.45 -24.39 -2.53
CA LEU A 368 -3.36 -23.60 -1.68
C LEU A 368 -3.55 -24.21 -0.30
N THR A 369 -3.53 -25.54 -0.17
CA THR A 369 -3.88 -26.26 1.07
C THR A 369 -2.68 -26.64 1.92
N ASP A 370 -1.51 -26.86 1.31
CA ASP A 370 -0.29 -27.27 2.01
C ASP A 370 0.47 -26.08 2.65
N ARG A 371 -0.16 -24.93 2.69
CA ARG A 371 0.36 -23.78 3.41
C ARG A 371 0.30 -24.08 4.90
N SER A 372 1.46 -24.30 5.51
CA SER A 372 1.57 -24.21 6.97
C SER A 372 1.27 -22.76 7.37
N LEU A 373 0.05 -22.53 7.83
CA LEU A 373 -0.39 -21.30 8.45
C LEU A 373 0.40 -21.06 9.74
#